data_f44324dd00bf5fd2a724cbda737e5f82
#
_entry.id   f44324dd00bf5fd2a724cbda737e5f82
#
_cell.length_a   1.000
_cell.length_b   1.000
_cell.length_c   1.000
_cell.angle_alpha   90.00
_cell.angle_beta   90.00
_cell.angle_gamma   90.00
#
_symmetry.space_group_name_H-M   'P 1'
#
loop_
_entity.id
_entity.type
_entity.pdbx_description
1 polymer ?
#
loop_
_entity_poly.entity_id
_entity_poly.type
_entity_poly.pdbx_seq_one_letter_code
_entity_poly.pdbx_strand_id
1 'polypeptide(L)'
;PLAWSSAASDVYKRQISYELDRSGQVFFIHNRVQNINEVASMIERLCPHARVAVGHGQMEGKKLEAVILDFMDARYDVLVATTIVESGIDIPNANTIIINNANHFGLSDLHQLRGRVGRSNKKAFAYLFTPPPQHISTEARKRLHAIEQFSELGSGFNIAMRDLDIRGAGDLLGANQSGFINDVGFETYQKILDEAILELKENEFKDIFKEELLEKEFVQD
;
A
#
# COMPACT_ATOMS: atom_id res chain seq x y z
N PRO A 1 10.04 25.93 -3.85
CA PRO A 1 8.60 25.91 -3.84
C PRO A 1 8.13 24.76 -4.72
N LEU A 2 7.35 23.84 -4.16
CA LEU A 2 6.70 22.77 -4.90
C LEU A 2 5.73 23.41 -5.89
N ALA A 3 6.06 23.38 -7.20
CA ALA A 3 5.13 23.78 -8.23
C ALA A 3 4.08 22.65 -8.41
N TRP A 4 3.04 22.70 -7.60
CA TRP A 4 1.85 21.88 -7.80
C TRP A 4 1.13 22.38 -9.05
N SER A 5 0.81 21.50 -9.98
CA SER A 5 -0.04 21.91 -11.10
C SER A 5 -1.42 22.33 -10.53
N SER A 6 -2.03 23.37 -11.08
CA SER A 6 -3.37 23.83 -10.69
C SER A 6 -4.38 22.67 -10.73
N ALA A 7 -4.27 21.81 -11.73
CA ALA A 7 -5.11 20.63 -11.88
C ALA A 7 -5.00 19.63 -10.69
N ALA A 8 -3.79 19.39 -10.16
CA ALA A 8 -3.62 18.51 -9.00
C ALA A 8 -4.23 19.12 -7.73
N SER A 9 -4.04 20.43 -7.53
CA SER A 9 -4.62 21.17 -6.41
C SER A 9 -6.15 21.14 -6.42
N ASP A 10 -6.76 21.31 -7.58
CA ASP A 10 -8.22 21.24 -7.74
C ASP A 10 -8.76 19.84 -7.44
N VAL A 11 -8.04 18.78 -7.82
CA VAL A 11 -8.43 17.41 -7.51
C VAL A 11 -8.30 17.16 -6.00
N TYR A 12 -7.22 17.57 -5.33
CA TYR A 12 -7.09 17.44 -3.88
C TYR A 12 -8.24 18.13 -3.16
N LYS A 13 -8.53 19.39 -3.51
CA LYS A 13 -9.64 20.15 -2.93
C LYS A 13 -10.96 19.40 -3.07
N ARG A 14 -11.28 18.91 -4.28
CA ARG A 14 -12.53 18.20 -4.55
C ARG A 14 -12.65 16.93 -3.72
N GLN A 15 -11.59 16.11 -3.65
CA GLN A 15 -11.64 14.83 -2.96
C GLN A 15 -11.70 15.01 -1.44
N ILE A 16 -10.95 15.96 -0.90
CA ILE A 16 -11.01 16.28 0.53
C ILE A 16 -12.40 16.83 0.88
N SER A 17 -12.89 17.84 0.16
CA SER A 17 -14.23 18.41 0.43
C SER A 17 -15.33 17.34 0.34
N TYR A 18 -15.29 16.46 -0.66
CA TYR A 18 -16.26 15.38 -0.78
C TYR A 18 -16.27 14.45 0.44
N GLU A 19 -15.10 14.13 1.00
CA GLU A 19 -15.02 13.29 2.20
C GLU A 19 -15.53 14.00 3.44
N LEU A 20 -15.19 15.29 3.60
CA LEU A 20 -15.65 16.10 4.72
C LEU A 20 -17.16 16.31 4.69
N ASP A 21 -17.75 16.55 3.51
CA ASP A 21 -19.20 16.76 3.33
C ASP A 21 -20.03 15.54 3.78
N ARG A 22 -19.45 14.34 3.72
CA ARG A 22 -20.07 13.10 4.24
C ARG A 22 -19.62 12.74 5.66
N SER A 23 -18.99 13.69 6.37
CA SER A 23 -18.49 13.52 7.74
C SER A 23 -17.47 12.39 7.88
N GLY A 24 -16.61 12.22 6.88
CA GLY A 24 -15.48 11.30 6.92
C GLY A 24 -14.16 12.05 7.16
N GLN A 25 -13.08 11.28 7.30
CA GLN A 25 -11.73 11.78 7.50
C GLN A 25 -10.81 11.32 6.36
N VAL A 26 -9.74 12.08 6.14
CA VAL A 26 -8.80 11.83 5.04
C VAL A 26 -7.40 11.57 5.59
N PHE A 27 -6.78 10.46 5.15
CA PHE A 27 -5.34 10.27 5.19
C PHE A 27 -4.71 10.91 3.96
N PHE A 28 -3.76 11.81 4.16
CA PHE A 28 -2.92 12.36 3.09
C PHE A 28 -1.48 11.88 3.29
N ILE A 29 -1.05 10.91 2.49
CA ILE A 29 0.28 10.31 2.61
C ILE A 29 1.28 11.09 1.76
N HIS A 30 2.33 11.57 2.43
CA HIS A 30 3.43 12.30 1.81
C HIS A 30 4.78 11.86 2.39
N ASN A 31 5.56 11.09 1.63
CA ASN A 31 6.75 10.40 2.13
C ASN A 31 8.02 11.28 2.17
N ARG A 32 7.88 12.58 2.46
CA ARG A 32 9.02 13.50 2.63
C ARG A 32 8.79 14.41 3.84
N VAL A 33 9.51 14.13 4.93
CA VAL A 33 9.40 14.92 6.16
C VAL A 33 9.79 16.39 5.94
N GLN A 34 10.79 16.66 5.09
CA GLN A 34 11.36 18.00 4.89
C GLN A 34 10.32 19.04 4.44
N ASN A 35 9.31 18.64 3.70
CA ASN A 35 8.29 19.53 3.16
C ASN A 35 6.85 19.14 3.52
N ILE A 36 6.67 18.28 4.52
CA ILE A 36 5.34 17.83 4.95
C ILE A 36 4.48 18.98 5.46
N ASN A 37 5.08 19.95 6.15
CA ASN A 37 4.39 21.14 6.64
C ASN A 37 3.94 22.06 5.51
N GLU A 38 4.70 22.16 4.41
CA GLU A 38 4.28 22.90 3.21
C GLU A 38 3.05 22.27 2.56
N VAL A 39 3.00 20.93 2.55
CA VAL A 39 1.84 20.17 2.06
C VAL A 39 0.62 20.40 2.95
N ALA A 40 0.78 20.35 4.26
CA ALA A 40 -0.30 20.64 5.21
C ALA A 40 -0.85 22.07 5.01
N SER A 41 0.04 23.07 4.95
CA SER A 41 -0.34 24.47 4.70
C SER A 41 -1.00 24.69 3.33
N MET A 42 -0.62 23.90 2.32
CA MET A 42 -1.32 23.88 1.03
C MET A 42 -2.75 23.37 1.18
N ILE A 43 -2.95 22.26 1.90
CA ILE A 43 -4.28 21.69 2.13
C ILE A 43 -5.16 22.66 2.91
N GLU A 44 -4.65 23.31 3.94
CA GLU A 44 -5.36 24.36 4.71
C GLU A 44 -5.82 25.50 3.82
N ARG A 45 -4.99 25.95 2.88
CA ARG A 45 -5.36 26.99 1.91
C ARG A 45 -6.42 26.53 0.91
N LEU A 46 -6.36 25.28 0.47
CA LEU A 46 -7.32 24.70 -0.48
C LEU A 46 -8.67 24.40 0.17
N CYS A 47 -8.65 23.98 1.43
CA CYS A 47 -9.82 23.61 2.23
C CYS A 47 -9.80 24.36 3.58
N PRO A 48 -10.17 25.66 3.61
CA PRO A 48 -10.04 26.48 4.82
C PRO A 48 -10.90 26.03 6.02
N HIS A 49 -11.87 25.17 5.78
CA HIS A 49 -12.73 24.60 6.83
C HIS A 49 -12.20 23.29 7.38
N ALA A 50 -11.17 22.70 6.75
CA ALA A 50 -10.59 21.45 7.19
C ALA A 50 -9.58 21.67 8.33
N ARG A 51 -9.70 20.91 9.39
CA ARG A 51 -8.74 20.85 10.49
C ARG A 51 -7.65 19.87 10.10
N VAL A 52 -6.45 20.36 9.84
CA VAL A 52 -5.32 19.57 9.34
C VAL A 52 -4.33 19.29 10.48
N ALA A 53 -3.88 18.06 10.59
CA ALA A 53 -2.79 17.64 11.46
C ALA A 53 -1.64 17.07 10.65
N VAL A 54 -0.44 17.10 11.23
CA VAL A 54 0.78 16.51 10.65
C VAL A 54 1.32 15.45 11.59
N GLY A 55 1.66 14.27 11.02
CA GLY A 55 2.27 13.17 11.76
C GLY A 55 3.43 12.53 10.97
N HIS A 56 4.63 12.44 11.56
CA HIS A 56 5.78 11.80 10.91
C HIS A 56 6.74 11.17 11.93
N GLY A 57 7.51 10.18 11.50
CA GLY A 57 8.38 9.38 12.38
C GLY A 57 9.54 10.12 13.06
N GLN A 58 9.83 11.38 12.68
CA GLN A 58 10.82 12.22 13.36
C GLN A 58 10.22 13.04 14.52
N MET A 59 8.91 12.98 14.73
CA MET A 59 8.27 13.61 15.88
C MET A 59 8.59 12.82 17.15
N GLU A 60 8.59 13.53 18.28
CA GLU A 60 8.62 12.87 19.58
C GLU A 60 7.42 11.92 19.73
N GLY A 61 7.65 10.69 20.20
CA GLY A 61 6.63 9.64 20.24
C GLY A 61 5.33 10.07 20.92
N LYS A 62 5.41 10.78 22.07
CA LYS A 62 4.23 11.30 22.77
C LYS A 62 3.42 12.32 21.96
N LYS A 63 4.10 13.15 21.20
CA LYS A 63 3.42 14.15 20.32
C LYS A 63 2.74 13.47 19.14
N LEU A 64 3.41 12.47 18.54
CA LEU A 64 2.83 11.69 17.45
C LEU A 64 1.59 10.92 17.93
N GLU A 65 1.70 10.25 19.09
CA GLU A 65 0.58 9.55 19.72
C GLU A 65 -0.60 10.48 19.99
N ALA A 66 -0.36 11.66 20.54
CA ALA A 66 -1.42 12.66 20.79
C ALA A 66 -2.12 13.08 19.48
N VAL A 67 -1.36 13.34 18.40
CA VAL A 67 -1.93 13.69 17.09
C VAL A 67 -2.80 12.56 16.54
N ILE A 68 -2.34 11.32 16.70
CA ILE A 68 -3.10 10.14 16.24
C ILE A 68 -4.39 9.99 17.02
N LEU A 69 -4.35 10.09 18.35
CA LEU A 69 -5.52 10.03 19.21
C LEU A 69 -6.52 11.15 18.90
N ASP A 70 -6.04 12.38 18.73
CA ASP A 70 -6.88 13.52 18.35
C ASP A 70 -7.51 13.32 16.95
N PHE A 71 -6.82 12.65 16.03
CA PHE A 71 -7.39 12.31 14.73
C PHE A 71 -8.44 11.19 14.86
N MET A 72 -8.20 10.18 15.69
CA MET A 72 -9.19 9.13 16.00
C MET A 72 -10.46 9.72 16.62
N ASP A 73 -10.31 10.70 17.50
CA ASP A 73 -11.43 11.44 18.15
C ASP A 73 -12.11 12.45 17.22
N ALA A 74 -11.80 12.43 15.92
CA ALA A 74 -12.30 13.37 14.91
C ALA A 74 -12.08 14.85 15.24
N ARG A 75 -11.01 15.19 15.99
CA ARG A 75 -10.60 16.58 16.22
C ARG A 75 -9.92 17.19 14.99
N TYR A 76 -9.39 16.32 14.11
CA TYR A 76 -8.83 16.67 12.81
C TYR A 76 -9.58 15.96 11.69
N ASP A 77 -9.72 16.62 10.56
CA ASP A 77 -10.40 16.13 9.38
C ASP A 77 -9.43 15.49 8.38
N VAL A 78 -8.20 16.02 8.34
CA VAL A 78 -7.13 15.54 7.46
C VAL A 78 -5.87 15.28 8.28
N LEU A 79 -5.30 14.09 8.16
CA LEU A 79 -3.98 13.76 8.69
C LEU A 79 -2.97 13.66 7.55
N VAL A 80 -2.06 14.63 7.48
CA VAL A 80 -0.90 14.60 6.56
C VAL A 80 0.21 13.80 7.24
N ALA A 81 0.54 12.64 6.69
CA ALA A 81 1.47 11.74 7.36
C ALA A 81 2.47 11.11 6.38
N THR A 82 3.61 10.67 6.92
CA THR A 82 4.49 9.71 6.24
C THR A 82 3.91 8.30 6.38
N THR A 83 4.67 7.28 5.96
CA THR A 83 4.27 5.85 6.05
C THR A 83 4.05 5.31 7.46
N ILE A 84 4.25 6.11 8.52
CA ILE A 84 3.97 5.72 9.93
C ILE A 84 2.54 5.22 10.16
N VAL A 85 1.60 5.62 9.31
CA VAL A 85 0.20 5.13 9.33
C VAL A 85 0.11 3.62 9.06
N GLU A 86 1.20 2.99 8.60
CA GLU A 86 1.30 1.54 8.41
C GLU A 86 1.25 0.75 9.73
N SER A 87 1.56 1.38 10.87
CA SER A 87 1.74 0.71 12.16
C SER A 87 0.43 0.50 12.92
N GLY A 88 -0.45 -0.39 12.46
CA GLY A 88 -1.52 -0.96 13.28
C GLY A 88 -2.66 -0.01 13.72
N ILE A 89 -2.70 1.23 13.24
CA ILE A 89 -3.72 2.21 13.59
C ILE A 89 -5.01 1.89 12.83
N ASP A 90 -6.09 1.68 13.55
CA ASP A 90 -7.44 1.50 13.00
C ASP A 90 -8.28 2.76 13.21
N ILE A 91 -8.65 3.44 12.12
CA ILE A 91 -9.48 4.64 12.15
C ILE A 91 -10.70 4.42 11.25
N PRO A 92 -11.81 3.92 11.80
CA PRO A 92 -12.99 3.54 11.02
C PRO A 92 -13.60 4.70 10.22
N ASN A 93 -13.42 5.95 10.68
CA ASN A 93 -13.95 7.13 10.01
C ASN A 93 -13.07 7.67 8.89
N ALA A 94 -11.83 7.20 8.76
CA ALA A 94 -10.96 7.52 7.63
C ALA A 94 -11.34 6.67 6.42
N ASN A 95 -12.14 7.23 5.52
CA ASN A 95 -12.65 6.52 4.34
C ASN A 95 -11.99 6.97 3.04
N THR A 96 -11.14 7.99 3.08
CA THR A 96 -10.37 8.43 1.92
C THR A 96 -8.88 8.45 2.25
N ILE A 97 -8.07 7.85 1.38
CA ILE A 97 -6.62 7.96 1.41
C ILE A 97 -6.13 8.60 0.11
N ILE A 98 -5.29 9.61 0.23
CA ILE A 98 -4.61 10.27 -0.88
C ILE A 98 -3.12 9.98 -0.74
N ILE A 99 -2.52 9.30 -1.71
CA ILE A 99 -1.10 8.96 -1.72
C ILE A 99 -0.40 9.84 -2.75
N ASN A 100 0.36 10.80 -2.26
CA ASN A 100 1.11 11.73 -3.09
C ASN A 100 2.43 11.14 -3.55
N ASN A 101 2.78 11.32 -4.84
CA ASN A 101 3.93 10.70 -5.47
C ASN A 101 3.93 9.15 -5.31
N ALA A 102 2.81 8.52 -5.59
CA ALA A 102 2.59 7.09 -5.43
C ALA A 102 3.61 6.23 -6.21
N ASN A 103 4.23 6.78 -7.26
CA ASN A 103 5.30 6.13 -8.03
C ASN A 103 6.57 5.81 -7.22
N HIS A 104 6.77 6.43 -6.05
CA HIS A 104 7.91 6.17 -5.17
C HIS A 104 7.67 5.08 -4.13
N PHE A 105 6.46 4.54 -4.06
CA PHE A 105 6.10 3.48 -3.13
C PHE A 105 6.25 2.10 -3.77
N GLY A 106 6.59 1.10 -2.96
CA GLY A 106 6.50 -0.30 -3.34
C GLY A 106 5.04 -0.75 -3.51
N LEU A 107 4.83 -1.86 -4.23
CA LEU A 107 3.49 -2.40 -4.43
C LEU A 107 2.87 -2.86 -3.11
N SER A 108 3.69 -3.48 -2.25
CA SER A 108 3.33 -3.89 -0.90
C SER A 108 2.90 -2.70 -0.03
N ASP A 109 3.67 -1.59 -0.07
CA ASP A 109 3.36 -0.37 0.70
C ASP A 109 2.02 0.24 0.25
N LEU A 110 1.81 0.33 -1.08
CA LEU A 110 0.56 0.83 -1.65
C LEU A 110 -0.63 -0.03 -1.23
N HIS A 111 -0.47 -1.36 -1.20
CA HIS A 111 -1.50 -2.28 -0.75
C HIS A 111 -1.82 -2.10 0.73
N GLN A 112 -0.81 -2.00 1.59
CA GLN A 112 -0.97 -1.77 3.02
C GLN A 112 -1.65 -0.43 3.30
N LEU A 113 -1.20 0.64 2.64
CA LEU A 113 -1.80 1.98 2.76
C LEU A 113 -3.26 1.99 2.32
N ARG A 114 -3.60 1.36 1.19
CA ARG A 114 -4.97 1.21 0.72
C ARG A 114 -5.84 0.47 1.75
N GLY A 115 -5.30 -0.54 2.41
CA GLY A 115 -5.97 -1.32 3.45
C GLY A 115 -6.24 -0.55 4.74
N ARG A 116 -5.78 0.71 4.86
CA ARG A 116 -6.07 1.57 6.04
C ARG A 116 -7.41 2.28 5.97
N VAL A 117 -8.06 2.30 4.82
CA VAL A 117 -9.40 2.87 4.64
C VAL A 117 -10.40 1.78 4.27
N GLY A 118 -11.70 2.07 4.43
CA GLY A 118 -12.75 1.11 4.11
C GLY A 118 -13.09 0.14 5.24
N ARG A 119 -12.86 0.53 6.49
CA ARG A 119 -13.18 -0.27 7.68
C ARG A 119 -14.51 0.11 8.32
N SER A 120 -15.35 0.82 7.58
CA SER A 120 -16.69 1.21 7.96
C SER A 120 -17.70 0.76 6.89
N ASN A 121 -18.98 1.02 7.11
CA ASN A 121 -20.04 0.79 6.12
C ASN A 121 -20.09 1.85 5.00
N LYS A 122 -19.21 2.85 5.04
CA LYS A 122 -19.13 3.89 4.03
C LYS A 122 -18.18 3.46 2.90
N LYS A 123 -18.50 3.86 1.67
CA LYS A 123 -17.61 3.63 0.53
C LYS A 123 -16.27 4.35 0.74
N ALA A 124 -15.17 3.61 0.61
CA ALA A 124 -13.82 4.13 0.71
C ALA A 124 -13.20 4.43 -0.65
N PHE A 125 -12.25 5.36 -0.65
CA PHE A 125 -11.54 5.79 -1.85
C PHE A 125 -10.04 5.84 -1.59
N ALA A 126 -9.26 5.34 -2.55
CA ALA A 126 -7.81 5.46 -2.58
C ALA A 126 -7.39 6.21 -3.86
N TYR A 127 -6.78 7.37 -3.70
CA TYR A 127 -6.31 8.21 -4.80
C TYR A 127 -4.79 8.17 -4.86
N LEU A 128 -4.25 7.72 -5.98
CA LEU A 128 -2.83 7.57 -6.24
C LEU A 128 -2.38 8.71 -7.17
N PHE A 129 -1.68 9.69 -6.62
CA PHE A 129 -1.18 10.83 -7.40
C PHE A 129 0.25 10.57 -7.85
N THR A 130 0.48 10.78 -9.13
CA THR A 130 1.79 10.59 -9.78
C THR A 130 2.12 11.74 -10.71
N PRO A 131 3.41 11.97 -11.02
CA PRO A 131 3.78 12.74 -12.19
C PRO A 131 3.17 12.15 -13.47
N PRO A 132 3.16 12.90 -14.59
CA PRO A 132 2.74 12.38 -15.87
C PRO A 132 3.45 11.06 -16.23
N PRO A 133 2.79 10.13 -16.97
CA PRO A 133 3.33 8.78 -17.23
C PRO A 133 4.73 8.75 -17.87
N GLN A 134 5.09 9.78 -18.64
CA GLN A 134 6.43 9.89 -19.25
C GLN A 134 7.56 10.17 -18.24
N HIS A 135 7.23 10.59 -17.02
CA HIS A 135 8.20 10.94 -15.96
C HIS A 135 8.29 9.86 -14.87
N ILE A 136 7.65 8.72 -15.05
CA ILE A 136 7.71 7.60 -14.12
C ILE A 136 8.33 6.37 -14.79
N SER A 137 9.07 5.56 -14.01
CA SER A 137 9.72 4.37 -14.53
C SER A 137 8.72 3.30 -14.97
N THR A 138 9.17 2.37 -15.80
CA THR A 138 8.34 1.26 -16.27
C THR A 138 7.88 0.39 -15.10
N GLU A 139 8.75 0.13 -14.12
CA GLU A 139 8.43 -0.64 -12.92
C GLU A 139 7.37 0.06 -12.07
N ALA A 140 7.49 1.40 -11.89
CA ALA A 140 6.48 2.17 -11.17
C ALA A 140 5.12 2.10 -11.86
N ARG A 141 5.08 2.17 -13.20
CA ARG A 141 3.83 1.99 -13.97
C ARG A 141 3.23 0.60 -13.77
N LYS A 142 4.05 -0.46 -13.80
CA LYS A 142 3.60 -1.83 -13.55
C LYS A 142 3.00 -1.97 -12.15
N ARG A 143 3.64 -1.39 -11.10
CA ARG A 143 3.12 -1.42 -9.73
C ARG A 143 1.78 -0.69 -9.59
N LEU A 144 1.68 0.51 -10.16
CA LEU A 144 0.44 1.29 -10.13
C LEU A 144 -0.71 0.59 -10.84
N HIS A 145 -0.44 -0.04 -11.98
CA HIS A 145 -1.42 -0.83 -12.69
C HIS A 145 -1.85 -2.08 -11.91
N ALA A 146 -0.90 -2.75 -11.26
CA ALA A 146 -1.21 -3.91 -10.42
C ALA A 146 -2.12 -3.54 -9.24
N ILE A 147 -1.85 -2.43 -8.52
CA ILE A 147 -2.70 -2.00 -7.39
C ILE A 147 -4.12 -1.58 -7.84
N GLU A 148 -4.26 -1.12 -9.06
CA GLU A 148 -5.56 -0.82 -9.67
C GLU A 148 -6.33 -2.08 -10.04
N GLN A 149 -5.67 -3.06 -10.68
CA GLN A 149 -6.29 -4.34 -11.08
C GLN A 149 -6.75 -5.17 -9.88
N PHE A 150 -5.93 -5.25 -8.83
CA PHE A 150 -6.22 -6.04 -7.64
C PHE A 150 -6.93 -5.19 -6.57
N SER A 151 -8.10 -4.65 -6.89
CA SER A 151 -8.90 -3.81 -5.98
C SER A 151 -9.77 -4.59 -5.00
N GLU A 152 -9.97 -5.88 -5.20
CA GLU A 152 -10.85 -6.72 -4.40
C GLU A 152 -10.23 -7.10 -3.04
N LEU A 153 -11.10 -7.35 -2.04
CA LEU A 153 -10.72 -7.89 -0.74
C LEU A 153 -10.11 -9.28 -0.92
N GLY A 154 -8.99 -9.55 -0.21
CA GLY A 154 -8.30 -10.84 -0.31
C GLY A 154 -7.25 -10.93 -1.43
N SER A 155 -7.06 -9.88 -2.23
CA SER A 155 -6.07 -9.85 -3.32
C SER A 155 -4.60 -9.79 -2.84
N GLY A 156 -4.34 -9.83 -1.53
CA GLY A 156 -2.99 -9.70 -0.96
C GLY A 156 -1.98 -10.71 -1.51
N PHE A 157 -2.39 -11.96 -1.70
CA PHE A 157 -1.55 -12.99 -2.31
C PHE A 157 -1.18 -12.63 -3.76
N ASN A 158 -2.16 -12.26 -4.59
CA ASN A 158 -1.93 -11.88 -5.99
C ASN A 158 -1.03 -10.65 -6.11
N ILE A 159 -1.17 -9.70 -5.17
CA ILE A 159 -0.30 -8.52 -5.10
C ILE A 159 1.13 -8.91 -4.72
N ALA A 160 1.32 -9.79 -3.74
CA ALA A 160 2.64 -10.29 -3.35
C ALA A 160 3.34 -11.01 -4.52
N MET A 161 2.60 -11.85 -5.23
CA MET A 161 3.10 -12.54 -6.41
C MET A 161 3.44 -11.56 -7.55
N ARG A 162 2.62 -10.55 -7.75
CA ARG A 162 2.88 -9.52 -8.77
C ARG A 162 4.05 -8.62 -8.41
N ASP A 163 4.26 -8.33 -7.12
CA ASP A 163 5.45 -7.59 -6.65
C ASP A 163 6.74 -8.38 -6.92
N LEU A 164 6.69 -9.68 -6.66
CA LEU A 164 7.79 -10.61 -6.96
C LEU A 164 8.12 -10.62 -8.47
N ASP A 165 7.11 -10.70 -9.32
CA ASP A 165 7.23 -10.69 -10.78
C ASP A 165 7.82 -9.35 -11.29
N ILE A 166 7.38 -8.22 -10.73
CA ILE A 166 7.86 -6.88 -11.11
C ILE A 166 9.33 -6.65 -10.69
N ARG A 167 9.69 -7.10 -9.49
CA ARG A 167 11.08 -6.98 -8.97
C ARG A 167 12.04 -7.94 -9.68
N GLY A 168 11.49 -8.96 -10.35
CA GLY A 168 12.25 -10.12 -10.79
C GLY A 168 12.61 -10.99 -9.58
N ALA A 169 12.23 -12.26 -9.58
CA ALA A 169 12.46 -13.18 -8.45
C ALA A 169 13.93 -13.38 -8.08
N GLY A 170 14.86 -12.80 -8.84
CA GLY A 170 16.29 -12.82 -8.59
C GLY A 170 16.76 -12.14 -7.31
N ASP A 171 15.96 -11.20 -6.76
CA ASP A 171 16.30 -10.55 -5.49
C ASP A 171 16.04 -11.43 -4.27
N LEU A 172 15.16 -12.42 -4.38
CA LEU A 172 14.87 -13.37 -3.30
C LEU A 172 15.80 -14.58 -3.28
N LEU A 173 16.35 -14.96 -4.44
CA LEU A 173 17.16 -16.17 -4.61
C LEU A 173 18.61 -15.90 -5.07
N GLY A 174 19.02 -14.64 -5.14
CA GLY A 174 20.34 -14.20 -5.62
C GLY A 174 20.35 -13.81 -7.10
N ALA A 175 21.21 -12.87 -7.46
CA ALA A 175 21.27 -12.18 -8.76
C ALA A 175 21.40 -13.09 -10.00
N ASN A 176 21.75 -14.36 -9.83
CA ASN A 176 21.95 -15.31 -10.93
C ASN A 176 20.67 -16.06 -11.38
N GLN A 177 19.55 -15.91 -10.66
CA GLN A 177 18.32 -16.65 -10.97
C GLN A 177 17.18 -15.79 -11.54
N SER A 178 17.35 -14.46 -11.60
CA SER A 178 16.34 -13.54 -12.13
C SER A 178 16.00 -13.75 -13.61
N GLY A 179 16.94 -14.27 -14.39
CA GLY A 179 16.71 -14.64 -15.79
C GLY A 179 15.77 -15.84 -15.93
N PHE A 180 15.88 -16.82 -15.05
CA PHE A 180 15.20 -18.10 -15.19
C PHE A 180 13.65 -17.99 -15.09
N ILE A 181 13.13 -17.16 -14.19
CA ILE A 181 11.67 -16.99 -14.03
C ILE A 181 11.06 -16.20 -15.19
N ASN A 182 11.80 -15.22 -15.71
CA ASN A 182 11.37 -14.49 -16.92
C ASN A 182 11.37 -15.38 -18.17
N ASP A 183 12.28 -16.34 -18.25
CA ASP A 183 12.40 -17.25 -19.39
C ASP A 183 11.40 -18.42 -19.34
N VAL A 184 11.12 -18.94 -18.14
CA VAL A 184 10.26 -20.13 -17.93
C VAL A 184 8.79 -19.74 -17.71
N GLY A 185 8.51 -18.50 -17.29
CA GLY A 185 7.19 -18.03 -16.90
C GLY A 185 6.81 -18.42 -15.47
N PHE A 186 5.98 -17.59 -14.86
CA PHE A 186 5.61 -17.72 -13.45
C PHE A 186 4.87 -19.04 -13.11
N GLU A 187 3.93 -19.45 -13.96
CA GLU A 187 3.15 -20.68 -13.72
C GLU A 187 4.03 -21.94 -13.69
N THR A 188 5.01 -22.01 -14.59
CA THR A 188 5.97 -23.13 -14.65
C THR A 188 6.93 -23.09 -13.45
N TYR A 189 7.36 -21.90 -13.04
CA TYR A 189 8.19 -21.73 -11.84
C TYR A 189 7.45 -22.19 -10.57
N GLN A 190 6.18 -21.81 -10.42
CA GLN A 190 5.37 -22.21 -9.27
C GLN A 190 5.21 -23.74 -9.22
N LYS A 191 4.97 -24.37 -10.37
CA LYS A 191 4.89 -25.82 -10.46
C LYS A 191 6.18 -26.53 -10.05
N ILE A 192 7.33 -26.03 -10.54
CA ILE A 192 8.65 -26.56 -10.16
C ILE A 192 8.92 -26.37 -8.66
N LEU A 193 8.53 -25.21 -8.09
CA LEU A 193 8.67 -24.94 -6.66
C LEU A 193 7.81 -25.87 -5.80
N ASP A 194 6.55 -26.07 -6.20
CA ASP A 194 5.63 -26.99 -5.51
C ASP A 194 6.13 -28.44 -5.57
N GLU A 195 6.65 -28.89 -6.72
CA GLU A 195 7.28 -30.19 -6.89
C GLU A 195 8.53 -30.33 -5.99
N ALA A 196 9.40 -29.32 -5.94
CA ALA A 196 10.60 -29.32 -5.11
C ALA A 196 10.27 -29.32 -3.60
N ILE A 197 9.23 -28.57 -3.18
CA ILE A 197 8.75 -28.57 -1.80
C ILE A 197 8.20 -29.94 -1.41
N LEU A 198 7.46 -30.57 -2.33
CA LEU A 198 6.94 -31.93 -2.11
C LEU A 198 8.07 -32.93 -1.95
N GLU A 199 9.07 -32.88 -2.84
CA GLU A 199 10.26 -33.75 -2.79
C GLU A 199 11.06 -33.56 -1.48
N LEU A 200 11.22 -32.33 -1.00
CA LEU A 200 11.86 -32.04 0.28
C LEU A 200 11.05 -32.59 1.46
N LYS A 201 9.72 -32.45 1.45
CA LYS A 201 8.84 -33.01 2.48
C LYS A 201 8.92 -34.54 2.54
N GLU A 202 9.01 -35.19 1.39
CA GLU A 202 9.08 -36.64 1.28
C GLU A 202 10.45 -37.23 1.65
N ASN A 203 11.53 -36.51 1.35
CA ASN A 203 12.90 -37.01 1.54
C ASN A 203 13.55 -36.53 2.84
N GLU A 204 13.63 -35.22 3.07
CA GLU A 204 14.40 -34.67 4.20
C GLU A 204 13.54 -34.41 5.45
N PHE A 205 12.25 -34.15 5.29
CA PHE A 205 11.35 -33.76 6.36
C PHE A 205 10.20 -34.76 6.60
N LYS A 206 10.33 -35.99 6.10
CA LYS A 206 9.31 -37.05 6.17
C LYS A 206 8.74 -37.26 7.58
N ASP A 207 9.58 -37.17 8.59
CA ASP A 207 9.17 -37.39 9.99
C ASP A 207 8.33 -36.23 10.56
N ILE A 208 8.50 -35.03 10.02
CA ILE A 208 7.79 -33.83 10.46
C ILE A 208 6.42 -33.70 9.76
N PHE A 209 6.33 -34.10 8.48
CA PHE A 209 5.13 -33.95 7.65
C PHE A 209 4.38 -35.27 7.38
N LYS A 210 4.64 -36.31 8.19
CA LYS A 210 4.10 -37.67 8.01
C LYS A 210 2.55 -37.70 7.98
N GLU A 211 1.89 -36.88 8.77
CA GLU A 211 0.42 -36.77 8.81
C GLU A 211 -0.14 -36.11 7.54
N GLU A 212 0.48 -35.04 7.04
CA GLU A 212 0.06 -34.35 5.80
C GLU A 212 0.26 -35.20 4.54
N LEU A 213 1.31 -36.04 4.52
CA LEU A 213 1.60 -36.94 3.40
C LEU A 213 0.59 -38.12 3.34
N LEU A 214 0.18 -38.66 4.49
CA LEU A 214 -0.83 -39.71 4.58
C LEU A 214 -2.23 -39.24 4.13
N GLU A 215 -2.62 -37.97 4.43
CA GLU A 215 -3.88 -37.42 3.97
C GLU A 215 -3.95 -37.26 2.44
N LYS A 216 -2.84 -36.98 1.77
CA LYS A 216 -2.78 -36.86 0.30
C LYS A 216 -2.87 -38.20 -0.43
N GLU A 217 -2.33 -39.28 0.12
CA GLU A 217 -2.47 -40.65 -0.45
C GLU A 217 -3.92 -41.12 -0.40
N PHE A 218 -4.70 -40.73 0.62
CA PHE A 218 -6.12 -41.11 0.75
C PHE A 218 -7.09 -40.36 -0.21
N VAL A 219 -6.64 -39.28 -0.85
CA VAL A 219 -7.48 -38.47 -1.77
C VAL A 219 -7.24 -38.88 -3.26
N GLN A 220 -6.25 -39.74 -3.56
CA GLN A 220 -5.92 -40.15 -4.93
C GLN A 220 -6.44 -41.58 -5.29
N ASP A 221 -7.09 -42.27 -4.37
CA ASP A 221 -7.87 -43.49 -4.61
C ASP A 221 -9.39 -43.18 -4.62
#